data_481ed324050a5753e58ad73c4e88212d
#
_entry.id   481ed324050a5753e58ad73c4e88212d
#
_cell.length_a   1.000
_cell.length_b   1.000
_cell.length_c   1.000
_cell.angle_alpha   90.00
_cell.angle_beta   90.00
_cell.angle_gamma   90.00
#
_symmetry.space_group_name_H-M   'P 1'
#
loop_
_entity.id
_entity.type
_entity.pdbx_description
1 polymer ?
#
loop_
_entity_poly.entity_id
_entity_poly.type
_entity_poly.pdbx_seq_one_letter_code
_entity_poly.pdbx_strand_id
1 'polypeptide(L)'
;MASIEDLKNLSTPAPTGFRPGIEWTGETGSVTVAAKPGEEPDRDKINGVIDSSPFLTSDEVEVDWSSKPRVSIHHDDNGNAIQIWYKLPLMRRRKGGKDVDDVLDLIYDDIPTPQDCGGGWRTIQIGDTHIGKSALDGAGADLLVKRWKESITNALHMSMVSGIHLAFMGDLIEGENSQGGKNIANNDLTLTESLRVARHLVSWTIQEALHHAENVIVSAVPGNHGDTTRLQNRPLTDSYDIDIVSAVQQAFELTEHKDRITWYYPEEGTGHLVYEVDGTIFASTHGHLFKGMLKGA
;
A
#
# COMPACT_ATOMS: atom_id res chain seq x y z
N MET A 1 -33.43 -25.97 -15.52
CA MET A 1 -33.83 -25.87 -16.97
C MET A 1 -34.49 -24.51 -17.09
N ALA A 2 -33.91 -23.63 -17.89
CA ALA A 2 -34.53 -22.35 -18.19
C ALA A 2 -35.86 -22.58 -18.92
N SER A 3 -36.92 -21.86 -18.58
CA SER A 3 -38.22 -21.95 -19.18
C SER A 3 -38.21 -21.37 -20.61
N ILE A 4 -39.18 -21.79 -21.46
CA ILE A 4 -39.34 -21.22 -22.81
C ILE A 4 -39.62 -19.70 -22.74
N GLU A 5 -40.18 -19.21 -21.65
CA GLU A 5 -40.38 -17.79 -21.39
C GLU A 5 -39.06 -17.05 -21.14
N ASP A 6 -38.09 -17.70 -20.47
CA ASP A 6 -36.74 -17.14 -20.28
C ASP A 6 -35.99 -17.01 -21.61
N LEU A 7 -36.24 -17.93 -22.55
CA LEU A 7 -35.69 -17.89 -23.92
C LEU A 7 -36.35 -16.82 -24.81
N LYS A 8 -37.62 -16.50 -24.60
CA LYS A 8 -38.30 -15.41 -25.32
C LYS A 8 -37.83 -14.01 -24.87
N ASN A 9 -37.39 -13.89 -23.63
CA ASN A 9 -36.80 -12.64 -23.11
C ASN A 9 -35.37 -12.36 -23.62
N LEU A 10 -34.73 -13.36 -24.27
CA LEU A 10 -33.43 -13.21 -24.91
C LEU A 10 -33.50 -12.72 -26.36
N SER A 11 -34.71 -12.49 -26.91
CA SER A 11 -34.92 -12.23 -28.36
C SER A 11 -34.85 -10.77 -28.78
N THR A 12 -34.64 -9.83 -27.85
CA THR A 12 -34.43 -8.42 -28.22
C THR A 12 -32.96 -8.23 -28.59
N PRO A 13 -32.64 -7.92 -29.88
CA PRO A 13 -31.24 -7.75 -30.25
C PRO A 13 -30.59 -6.61 -29.47
N ALA A 14 -29.38 -6.86 -28.95
CA ALA A 14 -28.64 -5.87 -28.25
C ALA A 14 -28.35 -4.65 -29.14
N PRO A 15 -28.45 -3.41 -28.62
CA PRO A 15 -28.11 -2.22 -29.40
C PRO A 15 -26.67 -2.26 -29.89
N THR A 16 -26.36 -1.52 -30.94
CA THR A 16 -24.98 -1.41 -31.46
C THR A 16 -24.02 -0.97 -30.36
N GLY A 17 -22.99 -1.75 -30.12
CA GLY A 17 -22.00 -1.49 -29.04
C GLY A 17 -22.37 -2.05 -27.66
N PHE A 18 -23.53 -2.75 -27.52
CA PHE A 18 -23.97 -3.40 -26.28
C PHE A 18 -24.16 -4.91 -26.51
N ARG A 19 -23.11 -5.62 -26.89
CA ARG A 19 -23.15 -7.09 -26.95
C ARG A 19 -23.03 -7.65 -25.51
N PRO A 20 -23.93 -8.58 -25.10
CA PRO A 20 -23.80 -9.26 -23.83
C PRO A 20 -22.45 -9.96 -23.73
N GLY A 21 -21.83 -9.89 -22.55
CA GLY A 21 -20.53 -10.51 -22.30
C GLY A 21 -19.49 -9.53 -21.82
N ILE A 22 -18.22 -9.93 -21.96
CA ILE A 22 -17.08 -9.19 -21.47
C ILE A 22 -16.19 -8.77 -22.65
N GLU A 23 -15.72 -7.54 -22.59
CA GLU A 23 -14.60 -7.05 -23.39
C GLU A 23 -13.43 -6.78 -22.43
N TRP A 24 -12.26 -7.39 -22.68
CA TRP A 24 -11.10 -7.27 -21.80
C TRP A 24 -9.83 -7.04 -22.60
N THR A 25 -9.00 -6.08 -22.15
CA THR A 25 -7.73 -5.72 -22.82
C THR A 25 -6.48 -6.12 -22.03
N GLY A 26 -6.65 -6.87 -20.94
CA GLY A 26 -5.56 -7.29 -20.05
C GLY A 26 -5.42 -6.45 -18.77
N GLU A 27 -5.77 -5.18 -18.81
CA GLU A 27 -5.73 -4.28 -17.62
C GLU A 27 -7.11 -3.71 -17.29
N THR A 28 -7.87 -3.34 -18.31
CA THR A 28 -9.21 -2.76 -18.18
C THR A 28 -10.18 -3.42 -19.17
N GLY A 29 -11.43 -3.31 -18.89
CA GLY A 29 -12.45 -3.87 -19.75
C GLY A 29 -13.84 -3.37 -19.44
N SER A 30 -14.84 -4.10 -19.92
CA SER A 30 -16.24 -3.84 -19.59
C SER A 30 -17.07 -5.11 -19.63
N VAL A 31 -18.08 -5.18 -18.76
CA VAL A 31 -19.13 -6.19 -18.79
C VAL A 31 -20.44 -5.55 -19.27
N THR A 32 -21.12 -6.21 -20.17
CA THR A 32 -22.44 -5.76 -20.67
C THR A 32 -23.51 -6.68 -20.14
N VAL A 33 -24.44 -6.12 -19.38
CA VAL A 33 -25.57 -6.82 -18.77
C VAL A 33 -26.91 -6.13 -19.10
N ALA A 34 -27.98 -6.89 -19.16
CA ALA A 34 -29.32 -6.36 -19.32
C ALA A 34 -30.07 -6.39 -17.99
N ALA A 35 -30.90 -5.35 -17.77
CA ALA A 35 -31.81 -5.27 -16.63
C ALA A 35 -33.23 -4.87 -17.12
N LYS A 36 -34.25 -5.12 -16.31
CA LYS A 36 -35.58 -4.61 -16.55
C LYS A 36 -35.69 -3.14 -16.23
N PRO A 37 -36.64 -2.40 -16.84
CA PRO A 37 -36.88 -1.02 -16.48
C PRO A 37 -37.19 -0.87 -14.99
N GLY A 38 -36.45 0.04 -14.31
CA GLY A 38 -36.57 0.26 -12.88
C GLY A 38 -35.71 -0.67 -11.99
N GLU A 39 -34.98 -1.62 -12.57
CA GLU A 39 -34.02 -2.48 -11.89
C GLU A 39 -32.58 -2.00 -12.19
N GLU A 40 -31.76 -1.95 -11.15
CA GLU A 40 -30.32 -1.80 -11.32
C GLU A 40 -29.69 -3.19 -11.59
N PRO A 41 -28.56 -3.26 -12.31
CA PRO A 41 -27.87 -4.53 -12.52
C PRO A 41 -27.42 -5.12 -11.19
N ASP A 42 -27.94 -6.28 -10.86
CA ASP A 42 -27.61 -7.05 -9.68
C ASP A 42 -26.17 -7.56 -9.75
N ARG A 43 -25.46 -7.49 -8.61
CA ARG A 43 -24.06 -7.94 -8.48
C ARG A 43 -23.90 -9.42 -8.86
N ASP A 44 -24.82 -10.28 -8.46
CA ASP A 44 -24.77 -11.72 -8.75
C ASP A 44 -24.92 -11.98 -10.25
N LYS A 45 -25.77 -11.22 -10.93
CA LYS A 45 -25.93 -11.28 -12.37
C LYS A 45 -24.69 -10.79 -13.11
N ILE A 46 -24.05 -9.75 -12.63
CA ILE A 46 -22.78 -9.24 -13.18
C ILE A 46 -21.70 -10.30 -13.04
N ASN A 47 -21.52 -10.84 -11.83
CA ASN A 47 -20.54 -11.90 -11.55
C ASN A 47 -20.80 -13.14 -12.39
N GLY A 48 -22.06 -13.56 -12.55
CA GLY A 48 -22.43 -14.68 -13.42
C GLY A 48 -22.04 -14.50 -14.89
N VAL A 49 -22.12 -13.25 -15.40
CA VAL A 49 -21.64 -12.94 -16.77
C VAL A 49 -20.11 -12.98 -16.81
N ILE A 50 -19.42 -12.48 -15.77
CA ILE A 50 -17.96 -12.51 -15.68
C ILE A 50 -17.47 -13.97 -15.62
N ASP A 51 -18.05 -14.81 -14.77
CA ASP A 51 -17.66 -16.21 -14.58
C ASP A 51 -18.02 -17.11 -15.76
N SER A 52 -18.92 -16.66 -16.65
CA SER A 52 -19.19 -17.34 -17.92
C SER A 52 -18.09 -17.12 -18.98
N SER A 53 -17.16 -16.21 -18.73
CA SER A 53 -16.02 -15.97 -19.62
C SER A 53 -14.95 -17.06 -19.44
N PRO A 54 -14.35 -17.56 -20.54
CA PRO A 54 -13.24 -18.50 -20.44
C PRO A 54 -11.91 -17.86 -20.02
N PHE A 55 -11.86 -16.52 -19.88
CA PHE A 55 -10.61 -15.77 -19.70
C PHE A 55 -10.54 -14.99 -18.40
N LEU A 56 -11.66 -14.82 -17.67
CA LEU A 56 -11.76 -14.02 -16.46
C LEU A 56 -12.76 -14.63 -15.49
N THR A 57 -12.49 -14.43 -14.21
CA THR A 57 -13.40 -14.78 -13.13
C THR A 57 -13.76 -13.54 -12.30
N SER A 58 -14.89 -13.59 -11.60
CA SER A 58 -15.33 -12.53 -10.69
C SER A 58 -14.37 -12.33 -9.49
N ASP A 59 -13.48 -13.29 -9.26
CA ASP A 59 -12.39 -13.15 -8.27
C ASP A 59 -11.21 -12.33 -8.79
N GLU A 60 -11.05 -12.21 -10.11
CA GLU A 60 -9.94 -11.49 -10.74
C GLU A 60 -10.27 -10.05 -11.10
N VAL A 61 -11.57 -9.75 -11.29
CA VAL A 61 -12.02 -8.42 -11.74
C VAL A 61 -13.24 -7.95 -10.96
N GLU A 62 -13.43 -6.64 -10.92
CA GLU A 62 -14.59 -6.00 -10.34
C GLU A 62 -15.06 -4.82 -11.17
N VAL A 63 -16.31 -4.39 -10.96
CA VAL A 63 -16.84 -3.20 -11.61
C VAL A 63 -16.19 -1.95 -11.05
N ASP A 64 -15.65 -1.12 -11.92
CA ASP A 64 -15.17 0.22 -11.54
C ASP A 64 -16.37 1.17 -11.40
N TRP A 65 -16.88 1.29 -10.17
CA TRP A 65 -17.99 2.19 -9.83
C TRP A 65 -17.59 3.68 -9.80
N SER A 66 -16.30 4.02 -9.89
CA SER A 66 -15.82 5.40 -10.03
C SER A 66 -16.03 5.94 -11.45
N SER A 67 -16.10 5.06 -12.42
CA SER A 67 -16.33 5.38 -13.82
C SER A 67 -17.83 5.31 -14.15
N LYS A 68 -18.32 6.24 -14.98
CA LYS A 68 -19.73 6.27 -15.37
C LYS A 68 -20.06 5.10 -16.30
N PRO A 69 -21.10 4.29 -15.98
CA PRO A 69 -21.58 3.25 -16.87
C PRO A 69 -22.16 3.86 -18.15
N ARG A 70 -22.02 3.15 -19.27
CA ARG A 70 -22.79 3.46 -20.47
C ARG A 70 -24.12 2.73 -20.40
N VAL A 71 -25.21 3.44 -20.71
CA VAL A 71 -26.56 2.91 -20.64
C VAL A 71 -27.25 3.07 -22.00
N SER A 72 -27.95 2.03 -22.44
CA SER A 72 -28.85 2.07 -23.61
C SER A 72 -30.22 1.55 -23.21
N ILE A 73 -31.25 2.29 -23.53
CA ILE A 73 -32.63 1.94 -23.20
C ILE A 73 -33.33 1.52 -24.49
N HIS A 74 -33.91 0.34 -24.46
CA HIS A 74 -34.77 -0.17 -25.56
C HIS A 74 -36.22 0.09 -25.23
N HIS A 75 -36.95 0.66 -26.20
CA HIS A 75 -38.35 1.01 -26.07
C HIS A 75 -39.21 0.14 -26.99
N ASP A 76 -40.47 -0.09 -26.60
CA ASP A 76 -41.50 -0.68 -27.47
C ASP A 76 -42.02 0.36 -28.48
N ASP A 77 -42.93 -0.10 -29.37
CA ASP A 77 -43.56 0.77 -30.39
C ASP A 77 -44.39 1.90 -29.78
N ASN A 78 -44.73 1.82 -28.50
CA ASN A 78 -45.51 2.81 -27.76
C ASN A 78 -44.59 3.78 -26.97
N GLY A 79 -43.26 3.62 -27.05
CA GLY A 79 -42.29 4.45 -26.37
C GLY A 79 -42.02 4.06 -24.90
N ASN A 80 -42.57 2.91 -24.43
CA ASN A 80 -42.27 2.43 -23.08
C ASN A 80 -40.93 1.69 -23.05
N ALA A 81 -40.10 1.95 -22.04
CA ALA A 81 -38.87 1.22 -21.85
C ALA A 81 -39.16 -0.26 -21.53
N ILE A 82 -38.59 -1.18 -22.30
CA ILE A 82 -38.81 -2.64 -22.14
C ILE A 82 -37.52 -3.34 -21.65
N GLN A 83 -36.36 -2.76 -21.93
CA GLN A 83 -35.07 -3.31 -21.51
C GLN A 83 -34.01 -2.21 -21.40
N ILE A 84 -33.16 -2.32 -20.41
CA ILE A 84 -32.02 -1.43 -20.20
C ILE A 84 -30.74 -2.24 -20.30
N TRP A 85 -29.80 -1.77 -21.10
CA TRP A 85 -28.49 -2.36 -21.23
C TRP A 85 -27.46 -1.48 -20.50
N TYR A 86 -26.67 -2.09 -19.65
CA TYR A 86 -25.59 -1.47 -18.95
C TYR A 86 -24.27 -2.01 -19.44
N LYS A 87 -23.38 -1.15 -19.89
CA LYS A 87 -21.99 -1.48 -20.14
C LYS A 87 -21.17 -0.88 -18.99
N LEU A 88 -20.78 -1.75 -18.07
CA LEU A 88 -20.09 -1.42 -16.84
C LEU A 88 -18.59 -1.57 -17.03
N PRO A 89 -17.78 -0.56 -16.72
CA PRO A 89 -16.34 -0.69 -16.79
C PRO A 89 -15.85 -1.70 -15.74
N LEU A 90 -14.85 -2.50 -16.12
CA LEU A 90 -14.19 -3.47 -15.26
C LEU A 90 -12.75 -3.05 -15.03
N MET A 91 -12.27 -3.26 -13.81
CA MET A 91 -10.86 -3.17 -13.43
C MET A 91 -10.41 -4.49 -12.80
N ARG A 92 -9.12 -4.75 -12.81
CA ARG A 92 -8.60 -5.88 -12.04
C ARG A 92 -8.91 -5.68 -10.57
N ARG A 93 -9.48 -6.72 -9.97
CA ARG A 93 -9.60 -6.78 -8.52
C ARG A 93 -8.19 -6.81 -7.95
N ARG A 94 -7.90 -5.99 -6.96
CA ARG A 94 -6.65 -6.09 -6.21
C ARG A 94 -6.58 -7.52 -5.65
N LYS A 95 -5.56 -8.28 -6.03
CA LYS A 95 -5.36 -9.63 -5.49
C LYS A 95 -5.21 -9.52 -3.98
N GLY A 96 -6.24 -10.01 -3.28
CA GLY A 96 -6.21 -10.15 -1.84
C GLY A 96 -5.90 -8.84 -1.12
N GLY A 97 -6.79 -7.84 -1.23
CA GLY A 97 -6.78 -6.75 -0.28
C GLY A 97 -6.88 -7.35 1.11
N LYS A 98 -5.75 -7.45 1.82
CA LYS A 98 -5.77 -7.90 3.20
C LYS A 98 -6.50 -6.85 4.00
N ASP A 99 -7.30 -7.28 4.95
CA ASP A 99 -7.86 -6.36 5.93
C ASP A 99 -6.68 -5.73 6.67
N VAL A 100 -6.60 -4.41 6.61
CA VAL A 100 -5.52 -3.68 7.29
C VAL A 100 -5.53 -3.95 8.79
N ASP A 101 -6.69 -4.20 9.37
CA ASP A 101 -6.81 -4.51 10.79
C ASP A 101 -6.20 -5.89 11.09
N ASP A 102 -6.41 -6.92 10.25
CA ASP A 102 -5.71 -8.21 10.36
C ASP A 102 -4.18 -8.07 10.27
N VAL A 103 -3.69 -7.14 9.43
CA VAL A 103 -2.25 -6.86 9.32
C VAL A 103 -1.73 -6.12 10.55
N LEU A 104 -2.53 -5.21 11.13
CA LEU A 104 -2.16 -4.48 12.35
C LEU A 104 -2.12 -5.39 13.58
N ASP A 105 -3.01 -6.36 13.67
CA ASP A 105 -3.04 -7.35 14.78
C ASP A 105 -1.74 -8.18 14.83
N LEU A 106 -1.04 -8.36 13.70
CA LEU A 106 0.28 -9.00 13.68
C LEU A 106 1.40 -8.15 14.31
N ILE A 107 1.18 -6.87 14.58
CA ILE A 107 2.23 -5.94 15.06
C ILE A 107 2.32 -5.95 16.59
N TYR A 108 1.23 -6.11 17.30
CA TYR A 108 1.13 -5.91 18.76
C TYR A 108 1.02 -7.19 19.57
N ASP A 109 1.87 -8.18 19.32
CA ASP A 109 2.04 -9.32 20.23
C ASP A 109 3.02 -9.00 21.36
N ASP A 110 2.83 -9.61 22.53
CA ASP A 110 3.49 -9.40 23.83
C ASP A 110 4.88 -8.74 23.83
N ILE A 111 5.04 -7.68 24.66
CA ILE A 111 6.28 -6.91 24.86
C ILE A 111 7.07 -7.48 26.03
N PRO A 112 8.33 -7.95 25.85
CA PRO A 112 9.15 -8.47 26.94
C PRO A 112 9.71 -7.37 27.86
N THR A 113 9.94 -7.70 29.13
CA THR A 113 10.46 -6.82 30.19
C THR A 113 11.97 -6.62 30.07
N PRO A 114 12.54 -5.39 30.34
CA PRO A 114 13.95 -5.09 30.20
C PRO A 114 14.86 -5.88 31.16
N GLN A 115 16.05 -6.25 30.71
CA GLN A 115 17.14 -6.79 31.53
C GLN A 115 18.33 -5.81 31.54
N ASP A 116 19.26 -5.92 32.52
CA ASP A 116 20.40 -5.03 32.72
C ASP A 116 21.19 -4.73 31.45
N CYS A 117 21.48 -3.43 31.22
CA CYS A 117 22.09 -2.94 30.00
C CYS A 117 23.63 -3.07 30.03
N GLY A 118 24.20 -3.66 28.99
CA GLY A 118 25.62 -3.61 28.68
C GLY A 118 26.05 -2.23 28.14
N GLY A 119 27.35 -1.95 28.01
CA GLY A 119 27.84 -0.72 27.40
C GLY A 119 27.79 -0.73 25.86
N GLY A 120 27.81 0.46 25.25
CA GLY A 120 27.90 0.67 23.82
C GLY A 120 26.57 0.92 23.13
N TRP A 121 26.64 1.25 21.84
CA TRP A 121 25.51 1.56 20.99
C TRP A 121 25.36 0.54 19.86
N ARG A 122 24.12 0.28 19.48
CA ARG A 122 23.79 -0.55 18.33
C ARG A 122 23.03 0.25 17.29
N THR A 123 23.51 0.22 16.04
CA THR A 123 22.79 0.78 14.89
C THR A 123 22.05 -0.30 14.15
N ILE A 124 20.76 -0.10 13.93
CA ILE A 124 19.87 -0.94 13.11
C ILE A 124 19.42 -0.09 11.93
N GLN A 125 19.80 -0.50 10.72
CA GLN A 125 19.37 0.15 9.49
C GLN A 125 18.13 -0.53 8.94
N ILE A 126 17.09 0.27 8.64
CA ILE A 126 15.78 -0.18 8.17
C ILE A 126 15.46 0.61 6.90
N GLY A 127 15.41 -0.04 5.76
CA GLY A 127 15.10 0.58 4.48
C GLY A 127 14.59 -0.44 3.48
N ASP A 128 14.08 0.04 2.33
CA ASP A 128 13.56 -0.81 1.24
C ASP A 128 12.51 -1.83 1.70
N THR A 129 11.69 -1.47 2.67
CA THR A 129 10.68 -2.36 3.24
C THR A 129 9.42 -2.45 2.39
N HIS A 130 9.15 -1.41 1.59
CA HIS A 130 8.08 -1.36 0.60
C HIS A 130 6.74 -1.89 1.12
N ILE A 131 6.32 -1.49 2.32
CA ILE A 131 5.02 -1.87 2.88
C ILE A 131 3.90 -1.51 1.89
N GLY A 132 3.02 -2.47 1.64
CA GLY A 132 1.94 -2.37 0.65
C GLY A 132 2.24 -3.07 -0.67
N LYS A 133 3.50 -3.44 -0.93
CA LYS A 133 3.87 -4.17 -2.14
C LYS A 133 3.46 -5.64 -2.03
N SER A 134 2.84 -6.14 -3.10
CA SER A 134 2.62 -7.57 -3.30
C SER A 134 3.75 -8.12 -4.16
N ALA A 135 4.42 -9.16 -3.70
CA ALA A 135 5.41 -9.86 -4.51
C ALA A 135 4.74 -10.81 -5.51
N LEU A 136 5.42 -11.07 -6.63
CA LEU A 136 4.94 -11.99 -7.68
C LEU A 136 4.70 -13.43 -7.17
N ASP A 137 5.34 -13.81 -6.07
CA ASP A 137 5.21 -15.11 -5.40
C ASP A 137 4.02 -15.18 -4.42
N GLY A 138 3.17 -14.13 -4.37
CA GLY A 138 2.03 -14.04 -3.46
C GLY A 138 2.39 -13.55 -2.05
N ALA A 139 3.64 -13.13 -1.80
CA ALA A 139 4.01 -12.46 -0.56
C ALA A 139 3.34 -11.09 -0.51
N GLY A 140 2.53 -10.86 0.51
CA GLY A 140 1.81 -9.61 0.73
C GLY A 140 2.31 -8.86 1.97
N ALA A 141 1.57 -7.83 2.38
CA ALA A 141 1.90 -6.99 3.52
C ALA A 141 2.10 -7.77 4.83
N ASP A 142 1.35 -8.87 5.04
CA ASP A 142 1.51 -9.76 6.19
C ASP A 142 2.91 -10.37 6.29
N LEU A 143 3.47 -10.82 5.16
CA LEU A 143 4.81 -11.38 5.14
C LEU A 143 5.87 -10.27 5.35
N LEU A 144 5.65 -9.07 4.80
CA LEU A 144 6.54 -7.94 5.03
C LEU A 144 6.54 -7.53 6.51
N VAL A 145 5.37 -7.45 7.16
CA VAL A 145 5.24 -7.21 8.60
C VAL A 145 5.96 -8.28 9.42
N LYS A 146 5.75 -9.55 9.09
CA LYS A 146 6.41 -10.67 9.77
C LYS A 146 7.93 -10.59 9.65
N ARG A 147 8.46 -10.36 8.44
CA ARG A 147 9.91 -10.20 8.19
C ARG A 147 10.49 -9.01 8.94
N TRP A 148 9.77 -7.87 8.97
CA TRP A 148 10.18 -6.70 9.75
C TRP A 148 10.32 -7.07 11.22
N LYS A 149 9.25 -7.61 11.84
CA LYS A 149 9.26 -8.00 13.26
C LYS A 149 10.40 -8.98 13.57
N GLU A 150 10.52 -10.06 12.80
CA GLU A 150 11.57 -11.06 12.99
C GLU A 150 12.97 -10.45 12.89
N SER A 151 13.21 -9.55 11.92
CA SER A 151 14.52 -8.92 11.74
C SER A 151 14.85 -7.98 12.89
N ILE A 152 13.92 -7.16 13.34
CA ILE A 152 14.10 -6.25 14.47
C ILE A 152 14.31 -7.03 15.76
N THR A 153 13.46 -8.01 16.05
CA THR A 153 13.58 -8.87 17.24
C THR A 153 14.95 -9.55 17.28
N ASN A 154 15.39 -10.14 16.17
CA ASN A 154 16.71 -10.76 16.09
C ASN A 154 17.86 -9.76 16.31
N ALA A 155 17.75 -8.56 15.73
CA ALA A 155 18.75 -7.52 15.91
C ALA A 155 18.82 -7.01 17.37
N LEU A 156 17.69 -6.92 18.04
CA LEU A 156 17.61 -6.47 19.44
C LEU A 156 18.11 -7.53 20.43
N HIS A 157 17.82 -8.81 20.19
CA HIS A 157 18.21 -9.92 21.08
C HIS A 157 19.70 -10.26 21.07
N MET A 158 20.53 -9.64 20.23
CA MET A 158 21.97 -9.97 20.17
C MET A 158 22.74 -9.67 21.47
N SER A 159 22.42 -8.58 22.18
CA SER A 159 22.92 -8.19 23.52
C SER A 159 22.23 -6.90 23.97
N MET A 160 22.17 -6.69 25.28
CA MET A 160 21.75 -5.40 25.84
C MET A 160 22.83 -4.34 25.59
N VAL A 161 22.41 -3.12 25.31
CA VAL A 161 23.30 -1.98 24.99
C VAL A 161 22.80 -0.72 25.73
N SER A 162 23.68 0.29 25.88
CA SER A 162 23.29 1.56 26.50
C SER A 162 22.38 2.38 25.63
N GLY A 163 22.52 2.26 24.29
CA GLY A 163 21.69 2.98 23.35
C GLY A 163 21.48 2.21 22.05
N ILE A 164 20.35 2.47 21.43
CA ILE A 164 19.99 1.93 20.11
C ILE A 164 19.77 3.10 19.17
N HIS A 165 20.41 3.02 18.01
CA HIS A 165 20.18 3.92 16.91
C HIS A 165 19.37 3.19 15.81
N LEU A 166 18.16 3.67 15.55
CA LEU A 166 17.25 3.21 14.48
C LEU A 166 17.37 4.15 13.29
N ALA A 167 18.00 3.70 12.22
CA ALA A 167 18.20 4.48 11.01
C ALA A 167 17.19 4.05 9.94
N PHE A 168 16.13 4.84 9.72
CA PHE A 168 15.16 4.64 8.67
C PHE A 168 15.70 5.21 7.35
N MET A 169 16.08 4.32 6.44
CA MET A 169 16.85 4.63 5.25
C MET A 169 16.01 4.92 4.00
N GLY A 170 14.71 5.18 4.15
CA GLY A 170 13.78 5.44 3.06
C GLY A 170 13.15 4.19 2.46
N ASP A 171 12.21 4.39 1.56
CA ASP A 171 11.40 3.36 0.89
C ASP A 171 10.68 2.44 1.90
N LEU A 172 10.11 3.05 2.95
CA LEU A 172 9.35 2.33 3.96
C LEU A 172 8.03 1.79 3.39
N ILE A 173 7.44 2.49 2.43
CA ILE A 173 6.24 2.05 1.71
C ILE A 173 6.50 1.94 0.20
N GLU A 174 5.68 1.14 -0.48
CA GLU A 174 5.57 1.16 -1.94
C GLU A 174 4.61 2.27 -2.34
N GLY A 175 5.12 3.48 -2.55
CA GLY A 175 4.30 4.64 -2.89
C GLY A 175 3.66 4.52 -4.29
N GLU A 176 2.62 5.31 -4.54
CA GLU A 176 1.87 5.29 -5.80
C GLU A 176 2.61 6.01 -6.95
N ASN A 177 3.54 6.92 -6.62
CA ASN A 177 4.26 7.72 -7.60
C ASN A 177 5.51 7.02 -8.16
N SER A 178 5.95 5.93 -7.56
CA SER A 178 7.13 5.21 -8.03
C SER A 178 6.88 4.61 -9.42
N GLN A 179 7.92 4.55 -10.25
CA GLN A 179 7.87 4.04 -11.63
C GLN A 179 6.72 4.59 -12.50
N GLY A 180 6.25 5.81 -12.22
CA GLY A 180 5.15 6.44 -12.95
C GLY A 180 3.78 5.83 -12.68
N GLY A 181 3.56 5.31 -11.47
CA GLY A 181 2.29 4.72 -11.04
C GLY A 181 2.04 3.29 -11.52
N LYS A 182 3.00 2.67 -12.22
CA LYS A 182 2.83 1.29 -12.72
C LYS A 182 2.75 0.25 -11.62
N ASN A 183 3.26 0.57 -10.43
CA ASN A 183 3.30 -0.37 -9.30
C ASN A 183 1.99 -0.45 -8.53
N ILE A 184 1.06 0.50 -8.72
CA ILE A 184 -0.24 0.52 -8.00
C ILE A 184 -1.00 -0.79 -8.15
N ALA A 185 -0.98 -1.38 -9.34
CA ALA A 185 -1.66 -2.65 -9.61
C ALA A 185 -1.06 -3.87 -8.85
N ASN A 186 0.16 -3.71 -8.35
CA ASN A 186 0.87 -4.76 -7.61
C ASN A 186 0.86 -4.53 -6.09
N ASN A 187 0.13 -3.52 -5.61
CA ASN A 187 -0.01 -3.27 -4.18
C ASN A 187 -1.22 -4.02 -3.64
N ASP A 188 -1.06 -4.68 -2.50
CA ASP A 188 -2.15 -5.34 -1.75
C ASP A 188 -2.77 -4.42 -0.68
N LEU A 189 -2.11 -3.31 -0.36
CA LEU A 189 -2.64 -2.23 0.47
C LEU A 189 -2.76 -0.93 -0.35
N THR A 190 -3.74 -0.11 -0.01
CA THR A 190 -3.83 1.27 -0.48
C THR A 190 -2.72 2.11 0.13
N LEU A 191 -2.48 3.30 -0.41
CA LEU A 191 -1.50 4.23 0.15
C LEU A 191 -1.76 4.54 1.63
N THR A 192 -3.02 4.84 1.97
CA THR A 192 -3.40 5.19 3.35
C THR A 192 -3.27 4.01 4.32
N GLU A 193 -3.56 2.79 3.88
CA GLU A 193 -3.34 1.56 4.64
C GLU A 193 -1.85 1.29 4.81
N SER A 194 -1.04 1.45 3.76
CA SER A 194 0.42 1.32 3.82
C SER A 194 1.04 2.30 4.81
N LEU A 195 0.61 3.58 4.78
CA LEU A 195 1.03 4.60 5.74
C LEU A 195 0.65 4.21 7.17
N ARG A 196 -0.58 3.70 7.38
CA ARG A 196 -1.05 3.27 8.70
C ARG A 196 -0.21 2.11 9.22
N VAL A 197 0.00 1.07 8.43
CA VAL A 197 0.82 -0.10 8.80
C VAL A 197 2.27 0.32 9.08
N ALA A 198 2.88 1.14 8.23
CA ALA A 198 4.25 1.60 8.42
C ALA A 198 4.43 2.41 9.71
N ARG A 199 3.48 3.32 10.04
CA ARG A 199 3.50 4.08 11.30
C ARG A 199 3.41 3.16 12.52
N HIS A 200 2.58 2.12 12.48
CA HIS A 200 2.49 1.13 13.55
C HIS A 200 3.80 0.33 13.69
N LEU A 201 4.41 -0.08 12.57
CA LEU A 201 5.70 -0.81 12.60
C LEU A 201 6.83 0.06 13.15
N VAL A 202 6.93 1.32 12.74
CA VAL A 202 7.92 2.27 13.28
C VAL A 202 7.69 2.48 14.77
N SER A 203 6.43 2.70 15.20
CA SER A 203 6.09 2.86 16.62
C SER A 203 6.47 1.62 17.44
N TRP A 204 6.08 0.43 16.97
CA TRP A 204 6.45 -0.83 17.61
C TRP A 204 7.98 -1.01 17.69
N THR A 205 8.70 -0.71 16.62
CA THR A 205 10.17 -0.82 16.59
C THR A 205 10.83 0.07 17.65
N ILE A 206 10.33 1.31 17.83
CA ILE A 206 10.84 2.23 18.84
C ILE A 206 10.49 1.73 20.25
N GLN A 207 9.27 1.23 20.47
CA GLN A 207 8.86 0.64 21.74
C GLN A 207 9.77 -0.54 22.10
N GLU A 208 9.99 -1.47 21.16
CA GLU A 208 10.92 -2.59 21.36
C GLU A 208 12.34 -2.09 21.70
N ALA A 209 12.86 -1.10 20.97
CA ALA A 209 14.18 -0.54 21.25
C ALA A 209 14.26 0.06 22.66
N LEU A 210 13.21 0.75 23.14
CA LEU A 210 13.13 1.32 24.49
C LEU A 210 13.10 0.24 25.59
N HIS A 211 12.72 -0.99 25.29
CA HIS A 211 12.83 -2.12 26.20
C HIS A 211 14.25 -2.70 26.28
N HIS A 212 15.06 -2.48 25.24
CA HIS A 212 16.41 -3.04 25.13
C HIS A 212 17.54 -2.02 25.38
N ALA A 213 17.24 -0.72 25.49
CA ALA A 213 18.24 0.32 25.75
C ALA A 213 17.62 1.48 26.55
N GLU A 214 18.46 2.20 27.28
CA GLU A 214 18.05 3.39 28.03
C GLU A 214 17.71 4.56 27.09
N ASN A 215 18.49 4.73 26.02
CA ASN A 215 18.33 5.80 25.05
C ASN A 215 18.17 5.26 23.65
N VAL A 216 17.30 5.90 22.86
CA VAL A 216 17.04 5.58 21.46
C VAL A 216 17.29 6.82 20.60
N ILE A 217 18.06 6.66 19.54
CA ILE A 217 18.18 7.67 18.48
C ILE A 217 17.42 7.16 17.27
N VAL A 218 16.59 8.03 16.71
CA VAL A 218 15.84 7.76 15.48
C VAL A 218 16.29 8.74 14.42
N SER A 219 16.73 8.24 13.29
CA SER A 219 17.02 9.05 12.11
C SER A 219 16.24 8.58 10.91
N ALA A 220 15.81 9.51 10.04
CA ALA A 220 15.07 9.19 8.85
C ALA A 220 15.58 9.97 7.64
N VAL A 221 15.68 9.33 6.49
CA VAL A 221 15.98 9.96 5.20
C VAL A 221 14.94 9.55 4.16
N PRO A 222 14.63 10.42 3.18
CA PRO A 222 13.64 10.11 2.15
C PRO A 222 14.18 9.09 1.15
N GLY A 223 13.33 8.16 0.73
CA GLY A 223 13.54 7.27 -0.40
C GLY A 223 12.87 7.78 -1.68
N ASN A 224 12.97 7.02 -2.77
CA ASN A 224 12.34 7.39 -4.03
C ASN A 224 10.93 6.78 -4.21
N HIS A 225 10.58 5.76 -3.46
CA HIS A 225 9.21 5.22 -3.42
C HIS A 225 8.31 6.01 -2.48
N GLY A 226 8.87 6.65 -1.46
CA GLY A 226 8.16 7.55 -0.55
C GLY A 226 7.81 8.93 -1.13
N ASP A 227 8.12 9.21 -2.38
CA ASP A 227 7.83 10.50 -3.03
C ASP A 227 6.32 10.82 -3.07
N THR A 228 5.91 11.98 -2.53
CA THR A 228 4.52 12.45 -2.54
C THR A 228 4.06 12.91 -3.92
N THR A 229 5.00 13.37 -4.76
CA THR A 229 4.74 13.85 -6.11
C THR A 229 5.96 13.68 -7.01
N ARG A 230 5.73 13.65 -8.33
CA ARG A 230 6.79 13.66 -9.36
C ARG A 230 7.11 15.07 -9.87
N LEU A 231 6.50 16.09 -9.30
CA LEU A 231 6.77 17.48 -9.69
C LEU A 231 8.20 17.87 -9.28
N GLN A 232 8.87 18.62 -10.16
CA GLN A 232 10.18 19.21 -9.86
C GLN A 232 10.03 20.41 -8.91
N ASN A 233 11.13 20.80 -8.26
CA ASN A 233 11.19 21.97 -7.38
C ASN A 233 10.35 21.85 -6.08
N ARG A 234 10.28 20.66 -5.50
CA ARG A 234 9.74 20.43 -4.16
C ARG A 234 10.87 20.16 -3.17
N PRO A 235 10.66 20.39 -1.87
CA PRO A 235 11.59 19.94 -0.84
C PRO A 235 11.79 18.41 -0.93
N LEU A 236 13.02 17.93 -0.79
CA LEU A 236 13.30 16.48 -0.78
C LEU A 236 12.72 15.80 0.46
N THR A 237 12.47 16.56 1.51
CA THR A 237 11.81 16.11 2.74
C THR A 237 10.28 15.99 2.62
N ASP A 238 9.68 16.44 1.50
CA ASP A 238 8.29 16.18 1.16
C ASP A 238 8.14 14.71 0.70
N SER A 239 8.19 13.80 1.66
CA SER A 239 8.26 12.35 1.48
C SER A 239 7.38 11.65 2.51
N TYR A 240 6.69 10.61 2.10
CA TYR A 240 5.94 9.74 3.01
C TYR A 240 6.84 9.06 4.03
N ASP A 241 8.11 8.77 3.72
CA ASP A 241 9.06 8.20 4.69
C ASP A 241 9.29 9.16 5.86
N ILE A 242 9.48 10.45 5.58
CA ILE A 242 9.63 11.49 6.60
C ILE A 242 8.31 11.69 7.35
N ASP A 243 7.16 11.73 6.67
CA ASP A 243 5.84 11.86 7.29
C ASP A 243 5.54 10.71 8.25
N ILE A 244 5.84 9.46 7.88
CA ILE A 244 5.66 8.29 8.73
C ILE A 244 6.40 8.46 10.06
N VAL A 245 7.70 8.77 9.99
CA VAL A 245 8.55 8.85 11.19
C VAL A 245 8.20 10.08 12.03
N SER A 246 7.92 11.23 11.40
CA SER A 246 7.52 12.45 12.12
C SER A 246 6.17 12.34 12.80
N ALA A 247 5.22 11.63 12.20
CA ALA A 247 3.92 11.36 12.84
C ALA A 247 4.08 10.46 14.09
N VAL A 248 5.00 9.50 14.05
CA VAL A 248 5.33 8.67 15.21
C VAL A 248 6.05 9.49 16.28
N GLN A 249 6.98 10.38 15.91
CA GLN A 249 7.59 11.33 16.85
C GLN A 249 6.52 12.11 17.62
N GLN A 250 5.57 12.74 16.90
CA GLN A 250 4.50 13.51 17.55
C GLN A 250 3.70 12.68 18.57
N ALA A 251 3.50 11.39 18.29
CA ALA A 251 2.84 10.49 19.24
C ALA A 251 3.73 10.24 20.48
N PHE A 252 5.03 10.01 20.30
CA PHE A 252 5.95 9.78 21.42
C PHE A 252 6.19 11.02 22.28
N GLU A 253 6.09 12.24 21.72
CA GLU A 253 6.16 13.51 22.48
C GLU A 253 5.07 13.63 23.55
N LEU A 254 3.98 12.88 23.40
CA LEU A 254 2.88 12.81 24.38
C LEU A 254 3.07 11.71 25.43
N THR A 255 4.14 10.93 25.36
CA THR A 255 4.42 9.83 26.28
C THR A 255 5.49 10.19 27.31
N GLU A 256 5.62 9.38 28.36
CA GLU A 256 6.71 9.47 29.36
C GLU A 256 8.09 9.16 28.78
N HIS A 257 8.16 8.56 27.58
CA HIS A 257 9.40 8.15 26.92
C HIS A 257 10.08 9.25 26.10
N LYS A 258 9.46 10.43 25.95
CA LYS A 258 9.93 11.51 25.07
C LYS A 258 11.39 11.91 25.33
N ASP A 259 11.82 11.95 26.58
CA ASP A 259 13.16 12.39 26.97
C ASP A 259 14.23 11.29 26.74
N ARG A 260 13.81 10.07 26.37
CA ARG A 260 14.70 8.94 26.04
C ARG A 260 14.94 8.81 24.53
N ILE A 261 14.27 9.64 23.69
CA ILE A 261 14.32 9.51 22.24
C ILE A 261 14.86 10.79 21.63
N THR A 262 15.91 10.68 20.82
CA THR A 262 16.47 11.79 20.02
C THR A 262 16.14 11.56 18.56
N TRP A 263 15.68 12.61 17.85
CA TRP A 263 15.23 12.53 16.47
C TRP A 263 16.11 13.35 15.54
N TYR A 264 16.47 12.78 14.38
CA TYR A 264 17.24 13.45 13.34
C TYR A 264 16.55 13.33 11.98
N TYR A 265 16.41 14.48 11.31
CA TYR A 265 15.84 14.60 9.96
C TYR A 265 16.75 15.43 9.07
N PRO A 266 16.72 15.21 7.74
CA PRO A 266 17.41 16.08 6.80
C PRO A 266 16.90 17.53 6.88
N GLU A 267 17.77 18.48 6.56
CA GLU A 267 17.34 19.85 6.30
C GLU A 267 16.46 19.90 5.04
N GLU A 268 15.57 20.89 4.99
CA GLU A 268 14.75 21.14 3.81
C GLU A 268 15.64 21.28 2.56
N GLY A 269 15.32 20.51 1.51
CA GLY A 269 16.09 20.52 0.27
C GLY A 269 17.28 19.56 0.24
N THR A 270 17.58 18.84 1.31
CA THR A 270 18.59 17.77 1.32
C THR A 270 17.94 16.39 1.39
N GLY A 271 18.54 15.41 0.71
CA GLY A 271 18.13 13.99 0.79
C GLY A 271 19.11 13.15 1.60
N HIS A 272 19.95 13.81 2.40
CA HIS A 272 20.95 13.16 3.26
C HIS A 272 20.97 13.84 4.62
N LEU A 273 21.51 13.14 5.60
CA LEU A 273 21.60 13.57 6.98
C LEU A 273 22.99 13.25 7.51
N VAL A 274 23.62 14.23 8.20
CA VAL A 274 24.87 14.02 8.92
C VAL A 274 24.65 14.35 10.40
N TYR A 275 24.96 13.42 11.29
CA TYR A 275 24.69 13.52 12.73
C TYR A 275 25.67 12.65 13.53
N GLU A 276 25.66 12.79 14.84
CA GLU A 276 26.53 12.07 15.74
C GLU A 276 25.74 11.08 16.61
N VAL A 277 26.29 9.89 16.78
CA VAL A 277 25.79 8.86 17.69
C VAL A 277 26.99 8.38 18.52
N ASP A 278 26.98 8.66 19.81
CA ASP A 278 28.02 8.23 20.77
C ASP A 278 29.45 8.49 20.26
N GLY A 279 29.72 9.72 19.84
CA GLY A 279 31.02 10.14 19.32
C GLY A 279 31.35 9.68 17.90
N THR A 280 30.46 8.92 17.25
CA THR A 280 30.61 8.46 15.87
C THR A 280 29.77 9.31 14.93
N ILE A 281 30.39 9.87 13.90
CA ILE A 281 29.67 10.65 12.87
C ILE A 281 29.06 9.68 11.84
N PHE A 282 27.75 9.79 11.65
CA PHE A 282 26.98 9.06 10.65
C PHE A 282 26.61 10.00 9.50
N ALA A 283 26.65 9.47 8.28
CA ALA A 283 26.08 10.08 7.09
C ALA A 283 25.07 9.11 6.47
N SER A 284 23.81 9.47 6.52
CA SER A 284 22.69 8.64 6.04
C SER A 284 22.09 9.20 4.75
N THR A 285 21.83 8.34 3.78
CA THR A 285 21.14 8.66 2.54
C THR A 285 20.58 7.38 1.95
N HIS A 286 19.42 7.49 1.26
CA HIS A 286 18.89 6.36 0.49
C HIS A 286 19.68 6.08 -0.81
N GLY A 287 20.49 7.04 -1.29
CA GLY A 287 21.40 6.87 -2.43
C GLY A 287 20.78 7.14 -3.80
N HIS A 288 19.48 7.23 -3.96
CA HIS A 288 18.81 7.44 -5.26
C HIS A 288 19.17 8.79 -5.93
N LEU A 289 19.59 9.79 -5.16
CA LEU A 289 20.00 11.12 -5.65
C LEU A 289 21.40 11.14 -6.25
N PHE A 290 22.22 10.13 -5.98
CA PHE A 290 23.61 10.04 -6.47
C PHE A 290 23.73 9.38 -7.87
N LYS A 291 22.63 9.19 -8.58
CA LYS A 291 22.63 8.65 -9.96
C LYS A 291 23.42 9.56 -10.89
N GLY A 292 24.65 9.19 -11.20
CA GLY A 292 25.51 9.89 -12.15
C GLY A 292 26.92 10.21 -11.66
N MET A 293 27.19 10.22 -10.37
CA MET A 293 28.55 10.48 -9.84
C MET A 293 29.52 9.31 -10.06
N LEU A 294 29.04 8.07 -10.28
CA LEU A 294 29.87 6.88 -10.47
C LEU A 294 30.17 6.54 -11.95
N LYS A 295 29.78 7.37 -12.91
CA LYS A 295 30.08 7.16 -14.34
C LYS A 295 31.40 7.80 -14.83
N GLY A 296 32.23 8.29 -13.92
CA GLY A 296 33.45 9.03 -14.22
C GLY A 296 34.66 8.65 -13.37
N ALA A 297 34.73 7.42 -12.85
CA ALA A 297 35.94 6.91 -12.21
C ALA A 297 36.43 5.68 -12.95
#